data_0312eeeab17a8c0eee4af59062b6553d
#
_entry.id   0312eeeab17a8c0eee4af59062b6553d
#
_cell.length_a   1.000
_cell.length_b   1.000
_cell.length_c   1.000
_cell.angle_alpha   90.00
_cell.angle_beta   90.00
_cell.angle_gamma   90.00
#
_symmetry.space_group_name_H-M   'P 1'
#
loop_
_entity.id
_entity.type
_entity.pdbx_description
1 polymer ?
#
loop_
_entity_poly.entity_id
_entity_poly.type
_entity_poly.pdbx_seq_one_letter_code
_entity_poly.pdbx_strand_id
1 'polypeptide(L)' 'MERKKPEAGEKYRHFKGGIYEILHCAISTETREEMVVYVAVNRTKGKVFVSRLVNFMSPLIREQADEWGQKYRFE' A
#
# COMPACT_ATOMS: atom_id res chain seq x y z
N MET A 1 15.65 -9.75 2.31
CA MET A 1 15.91 -8.31 2.31
C MET A 1 14.63 -7.56 2.67
N GLU A 2 14.71 -6.67 3.62
CA GLU A 2 13.55 -5.90 4.03
C GLU A 2 13.20 -4.82 3.01
N ARG A 3 11.92 -4.61 2.82
CA ARG A 3 11.44 -3.52 1.98
C ARG A 3 11.56 -2.21 2.73
N LYS A 4 11.89 -1.16 2.01
CA LYS A 4 11.88 0.19 2.55
C LYS A 4 10.46 0.63 2.86
N LYS A 5 10.25 1.36 3.96
CA LYS A 5 8.95 1.94 4.28
C LYS A 5 8.50 2.92 3.20
N PRO A 6 7.20 2.99 2.90
CA PRO A 6 6.69 3.98 1.96
C PRO A 6 6.97 5.40 2.45
N GLU A 7 7.28 6.29 1.52
CA GLU A 7 7.52 7.70 1.82
C GLU A 7 6.52 8.57 1.05
N ALA A 8 6.20 9.72 1.61
CA ALA A 8 5.29 10.68 0.98
C ALA A 8 5.76 11.02 -0.44
N GLY A 9 4.84 11.01 -1.39
CA GLY A 9 5.10 11.29 -2.78
C GLY A 9 5.41 10.07 -3.63
N GLU A 10 5.70 8.92 -3.02
CA GLU A 10 5.94 7.68 -3.78
C GLU A 10 4.63 7.12 -4.31
N LYS A 11 4.71 6.47 -5.47
CA LYS A 11 3.56 5.80 -6.07
C LYS A 11 3.74 4.29 -6.01
N TYR A 12 2.65 3.61 -5.71
CA TYR A 12 2.62 2.15 -5.63
C TYR A 12 1.49 1.61 -6.48
N ARG A 13 1.71 0.44 -7.05
CA ARG A 13 0.67 -0.29 -7.78
C ARG A 13 0.11 -1.39 -6.90
N HIS A 14 -1.20 -1.38 -6.69
CA HIS A 14 -1.90 -2.48 -6.04
C HIS A 14 -1.95 -3.67 -7.02
N PHE A 15 -1.87 -4.89 -6.49
CA PHE A 15 -1.83 -6.07 -7.37
C PHE A 15 -3.06 -6.19 -8.28
N LYS A 16 -4.18 -5.60 -7.90
CA LYS A 16 -5.39 -5.57 -8.74
C LYS A 16 -5.41 -4.40 -9.72
N GLY A 17 -4.33 -3.65 -9.84
CA GLY A 17 -4.14 -2.64 -10.88
C GLY A 17 -4.36 -1.19 -10.48
N GLY A 18 -4.81 -0.92 -9.26
CA GLY A 18 -4.95 0.47 -8.80
C GLY A 18 -3.59 1.10 -8.56
N ILE A 19 -3.46 2.38 -8.89
CA ILE A 19 -2.25 3.17 -8.62
C ILE A 19 -2.56 4.16 -7.50
N TYR A 20 -1.66 4.24 -6.53
CA TYR A 20 -1.86 5.06 -5.33
C TYR A 20 -0.60 5.87 -5.04
N GLU A 21 -0.81 7.08 -4.56
CA GLU A 21 0.28 7.94 -4.11
C GLU A 21 0.26 8.02 -2.58
N ILE A 22 1.43 7.87 -1.97
CA ILE A 22 1.57 7.94 -0.52
C ILE A 22 1.47 9.40 -0.08
N LEU A 23 0.56 9.67 0.84
CA LEU A 23 0.41 11.02 1.42
C LEU A 23 1.23 11.15 2.69
N HIS A 24 1.06 10.22 3.62
CA HIS A 24 1.75 10.24 4.91
C HIS A 24 1.85 8.84 5.47
N CYS A 25 2.83 8.63 6.35
CA CYS A 25 2.82 7.54 7.31
C CYS A 25 2.41 8.14 8.64
N ALA A 26 1.53 7.48 9.37
CA ALA A 26 0.92 8.01 10.58
C ALA A 26 0.88 6.95 11.67
N ILE A 27 0.54 7.35 12.88
CA ILE A 27 0.40 6.42 14.00
C ILE A 27 -1.06 6.44 14.44
N SER A 28 -1.66 5.26 14.55
CA SER A 28 -3.00 5.13 15.11
C SER A 28 -2.94 5.46 16.61
N THR A 29 -3.74 6.42 17.04
CA THR A 29 -3.76 6.79 18.46
C THR A 29 -4.42 5.72 19.31
N GLU A 30 -5.23 4.85 18.71
CA GLU A 30 -5.94 3.81 19.43
C GLU A 30 -5.10 2.54 19.63
N THR A 31 -4.39 2.13 18.59
CA THR A 31 -3.62 0.88 18.63
C THR A 31 -2.11 1.10 18.69
N ARG A 32 -1.65 2.31 18.42
CA ARG A 32 -0.24 2.67 18.31
C ARG A 32 0.47 2.01 17.13
N GLU A 33 -0.30 1.44 16.21
CA GLU A 33 0.28 0.84 15.00
C GLU A 33 0.63 1.90 13.97
N GLU A 34 1.67 1.64 13.19
CA GLU A 34 2.00 2.49 12.05
C GLU A 34 0.99 2.27 10.92
N MET A 35 0.54 3.36 10.33
CA MET A 35 -0.45 3.38 9.26
C MET A 35 0.13 4.08 8.04
N VAL A 36 -0.39 3.74 6.87
CA VAL A 36 -0.06 4.42 5.62
C VAL A 36 -1.32 5.08 5.09
N VAL A 37 -1.24 6.37 4.80
CA VAL A 37 -2.34 7.14 4.21
C VAL A 37 -2.00 7.38 2.75
N TYR A 38 -2.89 7.01 1.84
CA TYR A 38 -2.63 7.09 0.42
C TYR A 38 -3.88 7.45 -0.37
N VAL A 39 -3.68 7.99 -1.57
CA VAL A 39 -4.77 8.49 -2.42
C VAL A 39 -4.75 7.77 -3.76
N ALA A 40 -5.92 7.41 -4.26
CA ALA A 40 -6.05 6.80 -5.58
C ALA A 40 -5.79 7.82 -6.67
N VAL A 41 -4.95 7.47 -7.66
CA VAL A 41 -4.60 8.39 -8.75
C VAL A 41 -5.16 7.95 -10.10
N ASN A 42 -5.70 6.72 -10.22
CA ASN A 42 -6.33 6.29 -11.46
C ASN A 42 -7.80 5.87 -11.25
N ARG A 43 -8.05 4.72 -10.64
CA ARG A 43 -9.41 4.29 -10.31
C ARG A 43 -9.88 5.07 -9.10
N THR A 44 -11.15 5.22 -8.86
CA THR A 44 -11.69 5.97 -7.71
C THR A 44 -10.84 7.20 -7.36
N LYS A 45 -10.45 7.95 -8.38
CA LYS A 45 -9.51 9.06 -8.27
C LYS A 45 -9.90 10.04 -7.17
N GLY A 46 -8.93 10.41 -6.33
CA GLY A 46 -9.13 11.37 -5.27
C GLY A 46 -9.61 10.78 -3.95
N LYS A 47 -9.96 9.50 -3.91
CA LYS A 47 -10.32 8.87 -2.64
C LYS A 47 -9.08 8.56 -1.83
N VAL A 48 -9.14 8.90 -0.55
CA VAL A 48 -8.04 8.70 0.39
C VAL A 48 -8.33 7.47 1.22
N PHE A 49 -7.31 6.65 1.37
CA PHE A 49 -7.40 5.39 2.12
C PHE A 49 -6.35 5.35 3.20
N VAL A 50 -6.59 4.50 4.20
CA VAL A 50 -5.61 4.22 5.24
C VAL A 50 -5.52 2.72 5.43
N SER A 51 -4.29 2.21 5.56
CA SER A 51 -4.03 0.79 5.84
C SER A 51 -2.96 0.70 6.90
N ARG A 52 -3.00 -0.40 7.67
CA ARG A 52 -1.88 -0.70 8.57
C ARG A 52 -0.64 -0.95 7.74
N LEU A 53 0.50 -0.42 8.20
CA LEU A 53 1.76 -0.57 7.48
C LEU A 53 2.07 -2.04 7.18
N VAL A 54 1.86 -2.93 8.15
CA VAL A 54 2.13 -4.36 7.97
C VAL A 54 1.30 -4.94 6.83
N ASN A 55 0.05 -4.53 6.69
CA ASN A 55 -0.81 -4.99 5.59
C ASN A 55 -0.40 -4.39 4.26
N PHE A 56 -0.09 -3.10 4.25
CA PHE A 56 0.36 -2.42 3.02
C PHE A 56 1.62 -3.08 2.46
N MET A 57 2.55 -3.45 3.34
CA MET A 57 3.84 -4.03 2.94
C MET A 57 3.80 -5.54 2.75
N SER A 58 2.66 -6.18 3.01
CA SER A 58 2.58 -7.64 3.03
C SER A 58 2.79 -8.25 1.64
N PRO A 59 3.43 -9.43 1.57
CA PRO A 59 3.52 -10.17 0.31
C PRO A 59 2.17 -10.78 -0.04
N LEU A 60 1.97 -11.07 -1.31
CA LEU A 60 0.83 -11.86 -1.77
C LEU A 60 1.10 -13.33 -1.50
N ILE A 61 0.03 -14.12 -1.33
CA ILE A 61 0.18 -15.57 -1.32
C ILE A 61 0.61 -16.02 -2.72
N ARG A 62 1.20 -17.21 -2.81
CA ARG A 62 1.81 -17.68 -4.06
C ARG A 62 0.84 -17.67 -5.23
N GLU A 63 -0.39 -18.14 -5.05
CA GLU A 63 -1.37 -18.18 -6.12
C GLU A 63 -1.69 -16.78 -6.65
N GLN A 64 -1.84 -15.81 -5.75
CA GLN A 64 -2.11 -14.43 -6.15
C GLN A 64 -0.91 -13.81 -6.85
N ALA A 65 0.30 -14.07 -6.35
CA ALA A 65 1.52 -13.56 -6.99
C ALA A 65 1.67 -14.08 -8.39
N ASP A 66 1.40 -15.36 -8.62
CA ASP A 66 1.49 -15.99 -9.94
C ASP A 66 0.41 -15.44 -10.88
N GLU A 67 -0.81 -15.26 -10.38
CA GLU A 67 -1.94 -14.78 -11.20
C GLU A 67 -1.74 -13.33 -11.63
N TRP A 68 -1.27 -12.47 -10.73
CA TRP A 68 -1.20 -11.03 -10.99
C TRP A 68 0.18 -10.55 -11.41
N GLY A 69 1.20 -11.42 -11.37
CA GLY A 69 2.56 -11.05 -11.75
C GLY A 69 3.21 -10.05 -10.82
N GLN A 70 2.81 -10.05 -9.56
CA GLN A 70 3.30 -9.10 -8.57
C GLN A 70 3.55 -9.83 -7.27
N LYS A 71 4.66 -9.55 -6.62
CA LYS A 71 5.07 -10.26 -5.41
C LYS A 71 4.39 -9.74 -4.15
N TYR A 72 4.17 -8.45 -4.09
CA TYR A 72 3.60 -7.78 -2.92
C TYR A 72 2.26 -7.17 -3.25
N ARG A 73 1.45 -6.95 -2.20
CA ARG A 73 0.15 -6.31 -2.35
C ARG A 73 0.26 -4.94 -3.01
N PHE A 74 1.30 -4.20 -2.64
CA PHE A 74 1.64 -2.91 -3.24
C PHE A 74 3.10 -2.93 -3.67
N GLU A 75 3.36 -2.53 -4.89
CA GLU A 75 4.70 -2.36 -5.47
C GLU A 75 4.83 -1.01 -6.22
#